data_81a042aa0e0b5f79768649b40d0b9b01
#
_entry.id   81a042aa0e0b5f79768649b40d0b9b01
#
_cell.length_a   1.000
_cell.length_b   1.000
_cell.length_c   1.000
_cell.angle_alpha   90.00
_cell.angle_beta   90.00
_cell.angle_gamma   90.00
#
_symmetry.space_group_name_H-M   'P 1'
#
loop_
_entity.id
_entity.type
_entity.pdbx_description
1 polymer ?
#
loop_
_entity_poly.entity_id
_entity_poly.type
_entity_poly.pdbx_seq_one_letter_code
_entity_poly.pdbx_strand_id
1 'polypeptide(L)'
;MTRILILGGGFAGTECCLQLESYFQNDSDVEIVLVSEDNFVLFTPMLPQVASGTIETRHIVTPIRTLIKKTKFYEDKIKTIDPQQKIVSLYGTHEKRGKRIHYDYLVVALGSKPNFFGMKDVEQNAYTMTTINDAILLRNRIIDLMEQAENETDPILRKNLLHVAVVGGGFAGVETAGEINDFIADIAEYYPTINRHNVKISLIEATPKILIGFSPKLAAFAKNKLVDRGITIFLNAAVTSYDGKELTLKSTSKSNTILVTNSDHKHPNYDVQK
;
A
#
# COMPACT_ATOMS: atom_id res chain seq x y z
N MET A 1 -2.73 -39.27 7.28
CA MET A 1 -2.16 -38.11 6.54
C MET A 1 -2.63 -36.83 7.22
N THR A 2 -1.71 -36.12 7.83
CA THR A 2 -1.94 -34.84 8.54
C THR A 2 -1.91 -33.70 7.56
N ARG A 3 -2.92 -32.83 7.54
CA ARG A 3 -2.97 -31.69 6.64
C ARG A 3 -2.72 -30.39 7.39
N ILE A 4 -1.68 -29.66 6.98
CA ILE A 4 -1.36 -28.32 7.43
C ILE A 4 -1.85 -27.35 6.35
N LEU A 5 -2.83 -26.50 6.69
CA LEU A 5 -3.40 -25.51 5.79
C LEU A 5 -2.91 -24.12 6.13
N ILE A 6 -2.34 -23.44 5.15
CA ILE A 6 -1.81 -22.08 5.28
C ILE A 6 -2.68 -21.16 4.44
N LEU A 7 -3.16 -20.06 5.04
CA LEU A 7 -3.99 -19.04 4.39
C LEU A 7 -3.20 -17.76 4.22
N GLY A 8 -3.00 -17.34 2.96
CA GLY A 8 -2.26 -16.16 2.56
C GLY A 8 -0.86 -16.48 2.02
N GLY A 9 -0.59 -16.02 0.78
CA GLY A 9 0.66 -16.21 0.04
C GLY A 9 1.63 -15.03 0.13
N GLY A 10 1.50 -14.18 1.17
CA GLY A 10 2.47 -13.12 1.47
C GLY A 10 3.73 -13.65 2.15
N PHE A 11 4.55 -12.75 2.72
CA PHE A 11 5.82 -13.12 3.38
C PHE A 11 5.68 -14.23 4.41
N ALA A 12 4.75 -14.08 5.37
CA ALA A 12 4.62 -15.02 6.47
C ALA A 12 4.14 -16.40 6.00
N GLY A 13 3.14 -16.43 5.10
CA GLY A 13 2.59 -17.71 4.63
C GLY A 13 3.55 -18.46 3.71
N THR A 14 4.23 -17.78 2.81
CA THR A 14 5.21 -18.40 1.93
C THR A 14 6.43 -18.88 2.70
N GLU A 15 6.96 -18.08 3.63
CA GLU A 15 8.07 -18.51 4.49
C GLU A 15 7.68 -19.73 5.34
N CYS A 16 6.47 -19.72 5.91
CA CYS A 16 5.94 -20.87 6.63
C CYS A 16 5.89 -22.14 5.74
N CYS A 17 5.44 -22.02 4.49
CA CYS A 17 5.46 -23.14 3.53
C CYS A 17 6.87 -23.69 3.32
N LEU A 18 7.85 -22.82 3.06
CA LEU A 18 9.24 -23.21 2.79
C LEU A 18 9.85 -23.94 3.99
N GLN A 19 9.64 -23.42 5.20
CA GLN A 19 10.12 -24.05 6.43
C GLN A 19 9.47 -25.41 6.67
N LEU A 20 8.17 -25.53 6.46
CA LEU A 20 7.44 -26.81 6.60
C LEU A 20 7.86 -27.81 5.52
N GLU A 21 8.06 -27.40 4.26
CA GLU A 21 8.59 -28.27 3.22
C GLU A 21 9.98 -28.83 3.58
N SER A 22 10.83 -27.99 4.14
CA SER A 22 12.15 -28.39 4.60
C SER A 22 12.07 -29.36 5.79
N TYR A 23 11.20 -29.05 6.77
CA TYR A 23 11.07 -29.86 7.99
C TYR A 23 10.48 -31.25 7.68
N PHE A 24 9.43 -31.32 6.85
CA PHE A 24 8.74 -32.57 6.48
C PHE A 24 9.18 -33.13 5.13
N GLN A 25 10.42 -32.85 4.71
CA GLN A 25 10.90 -33.25 3.38
C GLN A 25 10.81 -34.76 3.10
N ASN A 26 10.93 -35.59 4.11
CA ASN A 26 10.90 -37.05 4.02
C ASN A 26 9.63 -37.67 4.62
N ASP A 27 8.67 -36.87 5.03
CA ASP A 27 7.42 -37.35 5.65
C ASP A 27 6.29 -37.32 4.64
N SER A 28 5.86 -38.53 4.20
CA SER A 28 4.75 -38.70 3.27
C SER A 28 3.36 -38.59 3.91
N ASP A 29 3.29 -38.61 5.24
CA ASP A 29 2.04 -38.53 5.98
C ASP A 29 1.62 -37.07 6.28
N VAL A 30 2.42 -36.09 5.87
CA VAL A 30 2.10 -34.67 5.97
C VAL A 30 1.81 -34.06 4.60
N GLU A 31 0.62 -33.47 4.46
CA GLU A 31 0.23 -32.65 3.30
C GLU A 31 0.22 -31.18 3.69
N ILE A 32 1.02 -30.38 2.98
CA ILE A 32 1.05 -28.92 3.15
C ILE A 32 0.19 -28.31 2.04
N VAL A 33 -0.74 -27.43 2.41
CA VAL A 33 -1.65 -26.74 1.49
C VAL A 33 -1.54 -25.25 1.71
N LEU A 34 -1.32 -24.50 0.64
CA LEU A 34 -1.33 -23.03 0.64
C LEU A 34 -2.52 -22.53 -0.17
N VAL A 35 -3.28 -21.59 0.38
CA VAL A 35 -4.34 -20.86 -0.32
C VAL A 35 -4.00 -19.40 -0.33
N SER A 36 -4.01 -18.77 -1.50
CA SER A 36 -3.80 -17.33 -1.66
C SER A 36 -4.66 -16.78 -2.79
N GLU A 37 -5.09 -15.53 -2.67
CA GLU A 37 -5.82 -14.81 -3.71
C GLU A 37 -4.90 -14.50 -4.89
N ASP A 38 -3.64 -14.12 -4.60
CA ASP A 38 -2.61 -13.88 -5.59
C ASP A 38 -1.71 -15.11 -5.76
N ASN A 39 -1.22 -15.35 -6.98
CA ASN A 39 -0.30 -16.44 -7.31
C ASN A 39 1.19 -16.06 -7.21
N PHE A 40 1.46 -14.89 -6.65
CA PHE A 40 2.81 -14.35 -6.45
C PHE A 40 2.99 -13.78 -5.03
N VAL A 41 4.23 -13.72 -4.60
CA VAL A 41 4.65 -12.95 -3.42
C VAL A 41 5.02 -11.55 -3.89
N LEU A 42 4.39 -10.53 -3.32
CA LEU A 42 4.70 -9.13 -3.55
C LEU A 42 5.69 -8.62 -2.51
N PHE A 43 6.82 -8.07 -2.94
CA PHE A 43 7.76 -7.39 -2.06
C PHE A 43 7.27 -5.95 -1.79
N THR A 44 6.27 -5.85 -0.92
CA THR A 44 5.58 -4.58 -0.61
C THR A 44 6.47 -3.42 -0.18
N PRO A 45 7.65 -3.61 0.48
CA PRO A 45 8.55 -2.51 0.81
C PRO A 45 9.03 -1.69 -0.40
N MET A 46 9.01 -2.27 -1.61
CA MET A 46 9.43 -1.58 -2.84
C MET A 46 8.28 -0.94 -3.63
N LEU A 47 7.06 -0.89 -3.08
CA LEU A 47 5.94 -0.21 -3.74
C LEU A 47 6.17 1.30 -3.93
N PRO A 48 6.78 2.05 -2.99
CA PRO A 48 7.13 3.45 -3.23
C PRO A 48 8.01 3.66 -4.47
N GLN A 49 9.01 2.77 -4.69
CA GLN A 49 9.90 2.80 -5.86
C GLN A 49 9.16 2.46 -7.17
N VAL A 50 8.14 1.61 -7.10
CA VAL A 50 7.25 1.37 -8.26
C VAL A 50 6.40 2.60 -8.55
N ALA A 51 5.91 3.29 -7.52
CA ALA A 51 5.13 4.51 -7.68
C ALA A 51 5.97 5.67 -8.25
N SER A 52 7.27 5.76 -7.92
CA SER A 52 8.19 6.73 -8.52
C SER A 52 8.70 6.31 -9.91
N GLY A 53 8.44 5.07 -10.35
CA GLY A 53 8.96 4.55 -11.60
C GLY A 53 10.43 4.13 -11.56
N THR A 54 11.07 4.18 -10.38
CA THR A 54 12.47 3.79 -10.19
C THR A 54 12.68 2.29 -10.40
N ILE A 55 11.66 1.47 -10.04
CA ILE A 55 11.69 0.01 -10.18
C ILE A 55 10.45 -0.46 -10.95
N GLU A 56 10.66 -1.38 -11.90
CA GLU A 56 9.54 -2.02 -12.59
C GLU A 56 8.84 -3.07 -11.71
N THR A 57 7.54 -3.22 -11.89
CA THR A 57 6.69 -4.14 -11.11
C THR A 57 7.17 -5.58 -11.11
N ARG A 58 7.72 -6.05 -12.25
CA ARG A 58 8.25 -7.42 -12.39
C ARG A 58 9.39 -7.74 -11.42
N HIS A 59 10.12 -6.72 -10.93
CA HIS A 59 11.26 -6.91 -10.03
C HIS A 59 10.87 -7.07 -8.56
N ILE A 60 9.61 -6.78 -8.23
CA ILE A 60 9.11 -6.88 -6.86
C ILE A 60 8.08 -8.00 -6.66
N VAL A 61 7.93 -8.87 -7.66
CA VAL A 61 7.02 -10.02 -7.60
C VAL A 61 7.79 -11.33 -7.83
N THR A 62 7.43 -12.35 -7.09
CA THR A 62 7.97 -13.70 -7.28
C THR A 62 6.81 -14.69 -7.33
N PRO A 63 6.63 -15.45 -8.44
CA PRO A 63 5.57 -16.43 -8.54
C PRO A 63 5.68 -17.49 -7.42
N ILE A 64 4.59 -17.73 -6.68
CA ILE A 64 4.57 -18.70 -5.56
C ILE A 64 5.01 -20.09 -6.03
N ARG A 65 4.54 -20.52 -7.20
CA ARG A 65 4.84 -21.86 -7.75
C ARG A 65 6.33 -22.06 -8.08
N THR A 66 7.13 -21.01 -8.19
CA THR A 66 8.59 -21.13 -8.36
C THR A 66 9.32 -21.35 -7.03
N LEU A 67 8.71 -20.98 -5.92
CA LEU A 67 9.28 -21.07 -4.58
C LEU A 67 8.96 -22.43 -3.92
N ILE A 68 7.70 -22.87 -3.99
CA ILE A 68 7.22 -24.11 -3.36
C ILE A 68 7.44 -25.32 -4.28
N LYS A 69 7.74 -26.48 -3.69
CA LYS A 69 8.02 -27.72 -4.44
C LYS A 69 7.04 -28.84 -4.15
N LYS A 70 6.62 -28.98 -2.89
CA LYS A 70 5.75 -30.06 -2.40
C LYS A 70 4.39 -29.55 -1.95
N THR A 71 4.28 -28.28 -1.63
CA THR A 71 3.04 -27.65 -1.17
C THR A 71 2.00 -27.62 -2.28
N LYS A 72 0.81 -28.07 -1.97
CA LYS A 72 -0.34 -27.95 -2.85
C LYS A 72 -0.89 -26.54 -2.81
N PHE A 73 -0.82 -25.83 -3.93
CA PHE A 73 -1.22 -24.43 -4.02
C PHE A 73 -2.57 -24.26 -4.69
N TYR A 74 -3.47 -23.51 -4.03
CA TYR A 74 -4.74 -23.05 -4.57
C TYR A 74 -4.74 -21.52 -4.67
N GLU A 75 -4.87 -21.01 -5.89
CA GLU A 75 -5.16 -19.60 -6.15
C GLU A 75 -6.67 -19.42 -6.04
N ASP A 76 -7.12 -18.93 -4.88
CA ASP A 76 -8.55 -18.74 -4.62
C ASP A 76 -8.77 -17.79 -3.44
N LYS A 77 -9.97 -17.21 -3.38
CA LYS A 77 -10.42 -16.38 -2.27
C LYS A 77 -11.02 -17.23 -1.16
N ILE A 78 -10.66 -16.88 0.08
CA ILE A 78 -11.22 -17.52 1.27
C ILE A 78 -12.60 -16.93 1.53
N LYS A 79 -13.59 -17.80 1.64
CA LYS A 79 -14.98 -17.43 1.91
C LYS A 79 -15.29 -17.45 3.41
N THR A 80 -14.99 -18.57 4.07
CA THR A 80 -15.24 -18.77 5.51
C THR A 80 -14.20 -19.69 6.12
N ILE A 81 -13.94 -19.50 7.41
CA ILE A 81 -13.14 -20.37 8.25
C ILE A 81 -14.05 -20.89 9.36
N ASP A 82 -14.20 -22.20 9.49
CA ASP A 82 -14.92 -22.88 10.57
C ASP A 82 -13.90 -23.62 11.45
N PRO A 83 -13.47 -23.03 12.60
CA PRO A 83 -12.49 -23.65 13.46
C PRO A 83 -13.01 -24.88 14.22
N GLN A 84 -14.34 -24.99 14.41
CA GLN A 84 -14.94 -26.10 15.13
C GLN A 84 -14.97 -27.36 14.27
N GLN A 85 -15.37 -27.22 13.01
CA GLN A 85 -15.36 -28.32 12.04
C GLN A 85 -14.00 -28.51 11.36
N LYS A 86 -13.03 -27.61 11.61
CA LYS A 86 -11.73 -27.58 10.94
C LYS A 86 -11.85 -27.55 9.41
N ILE A 87 -12.70 -26.65 8.88
CA ILE A 87 -12.96 -26.50 7.46
C ILE A 87 -12.72 -25.05 7.04
N VAL A 88 -12.03 -24.87 5.92
CA VAL A 88 -11.99 -23.61 5.17
C VAL A 88 -12.77 -23.77 3.88
N SER A 89 -13.68 -22.83 3.62
CA SER A 89 -14.44 -22.77 2.37
C SER A 89 -13.86 -21.69 1.47
N LEU A 90 -13.70 -21.99 0.18
CA LEU A 90 -13.20 -21.10 -0.86
C LEU A 90 -14.34 -20.66 -1.77
N TYR A 91 -14.17 -19.53 -2.47
CA TYR A 91 -15.18 -19.06 -3.43
C TYR A 91 -15.24 -19.88 -4.71
N GLY A 92 -14.12 -20.53 -5.12
CA GLY A 92 -14.03 -21.24 -6.40
C GLY A 92 -13.77 -20.27 -7.56
N THR A 93 -12.77 -19.43 -7.43
CA THR A 93 -12.46 -18.36 -8.41
C THR A 93 -12.27 -18.91 -9.83
N HIS A 94 -11.65 -20.08 -9.97
CA HIS A 94 -11.41 -20.76 -11.26
C HIS A 94 -12.35 -21.94 -11.52
N GLU A 95 -13.11 -22.34 -10.51
CA GLU A 95 -14.08 -23.45 -10.60
C GLU A 95 -15.47 -22.90 -10.25
N LYS A 96 -16.49 -23.20 -11.04
CA LYS A 96 -17.88 -22.74 -10.78
C LYS A 96 -18.48 -23.26 -9.46
N ARG A 97 -17.74 -24.09 -8.71
CA ARG A 97 -18.14 -24.64 -7.41
C ARG A 97 -17.10 -24.33 -6.36
N GLY A 98 -17.52 -23.69 -5.28
CA GLY A 98 -16.66 -23.43 -4.12
C GLY A 98 -16.10 -24.74 -3.54
N LYS A 99 -14.88 -24.70 -3.08
CA LYS A 99 -14.17 -25.84 -2.51
C LYS A 99 -14.18 -25.77 -0.99
N ARG A 100 -14.26 -26.93 -0.33
CA ARG A 100 -14.06 -27.07 1.11
C ARG A 100 -12.77 -27.84 1.37
N ILE A 101 -11.92 -27.30 2.24
CA ILE A 101 -10.65 -27.92 2.62
C ILE A 101 -10.69 -28.20 4.12
N HIS A 102 -10.59 -29.49 4.49
CA HIS A 102 -10.39 -29.90 5.87
C HIS A 102 -8.92 -29.75 6.24
N TYR A 103 -8.64 -29.44 7.51
CA TYR A 103 -7.29 -29.32 8.01
C TYR A 103 -7.17 -29.92 9.43
N ASP A 104 -5.97 -30.34 9.76
CA ASP A 104 -5.61 -30.72 11.14
C ASP A 104 -5.00 -29.52 11.86
N TYR A 105 -4.14 -28.77 11.15
CA TYR A 105 -3.50 -27.54 11.62
C TYR A 105 -3.77 -26.40 10.63
N LEU A 106 -4.01 -25.21 11.18
CA LEU A 106 -4.30 -24.00 10.40
C LEU A 106 -3.32 -22.90 10.74
N VAL A 107 -2.69 -22.32 9.72
CA VAL A 107 -1.89 -21.10 9.80
C VAL A 107 -2.67 -19.98 9.12
N VAL A 108 -2.91 -18.88 9.83
CA VAL A 108 -3.60 -17.69 9.31
C VAL A 108 -2.55 -16.60 9.08
N ALA A 109 -2.22 -16.37 7.81
CA ALA A 109 -1.21 -15.41 7.35
C ALA A 109 -1.78 -14.44 6.30
N LEU A 110 -3.01 -13.97 6.50
CA LEU A 110 -3.80 -13.19 5.53
C LEU A 110 -3.33 -11.74 5.36
N GLY A 111 -2.30 -11.32 6.09
CA GLY A 111 -1.81 -9.95 6.04
C GLY A 111 -2.73 -8.96 6.72
N SER A 112 -2.70 -7.72 6.25
CA SER A 112 -3.48 -6.61 6.80
C SER A 112 -4.10 -5.76 5.70
N LYS A 113 -5.11 -4.99 6.06
CA LYS A 113 -5.71 -3.97 5.20
C LYS A 113 -5.45 -2.58 5.79
N PRO A 114 -5.44 -1.52 4.95
CA PRO A 114 -5.42 -0.15 5.45
C PRO A 114 -6.57 0.09 6.44
N ASN A 115 -6.26 0.79 7.53
CA ASN A 115 -7.27 1.16 8.51
C ASN A 115 -7.54 2.66 8.39
N PHE A 116 -8.75 3.00 7.99
CA PHE A 116 -9.21 4.38 7.87
C PHE A 116 -9.94 4.89 9.11
N PHE A 117 -9.91 4.14 10.22
CA PHE A 117 -10.52 4.51 11.50
C PHE A 117 -11.99 4.95 11.40
N GLY A 118 -12.72 4.37 10.45
CA GLY A 118 -14.14 4.69 10.20
C GLY A 118 -14.37 5.93 9.35
N MET A 119 -13.35 6.60 8.87
CA MET A 119 -13.44 7.76 7.97
C MET A 119 -13.73 7.29 6.53
N LYS A 120 -15.00 7.15 6.21
CA LYS A 120 -15.45 6.65 4.89
C LYS A 120 -15.09 7.60 3.73
N ASP A 121 -15.12 8.89 3.99
CA ASP A 121 -14.70 9.93 3.06
C ASP A 121 -13.21 9.80 2.67
N VAL A 122 -12.34 9.55 3.66
CA VAL A 122 -10.93 9.28 3.40
C VAL A 122 -10.75 7.96 2.63
N GLU A 123 -11.45 6.89 3.04
CA GLU A 123 -11.38 5.59 2.36
C GLU A 123 -11.79 5.65 0.89
N GLN A 124 -12.74 6.51 0.55
CA GLN A 124 -13.26 6.66 -0.82
C GLN A 124 -12.38 7.54 -1.71
N ASN A 125 -11.65 8.49 -1.13
CA ASN A 125 -10.94 9.52 -1.90
C ASN A 125 -9.41 9.44 -1.81
N ALA A 126 -8.86 8.73 -0.81
CA ALA A 126 -7.41 8.61 -0.66
C ALA A 126 -6.85 7.43 -1.48
N TYR A 127 -5.62 7.61 -1.96
CA TYR A 127 -4.82 6.53 -2.52
C TYR A 127 -4.15 5.73 -1.41
N THR A 128 -4.08 4.42 -1.57
CA THR A 128 -3.35 3.52 -0.67
C THR A 128 -2.01 3.10 -1.30
N MET A 129 -1.16 2.47 -0.51
CA MET A 129 0.13 1.94 -0.97
C MET A 129 0.29 0.50 -0.44
N THR A 130 -0.58 -0.40 -0.92
CA THR A 130 -0.63 -1.79 -0.44
C THR A 130 -0.52 -2.82 -1.55
N THR A 131 -0.87 -2.42 -2.78
CA THR A 131 -0.84 -3.28 -3.97
C THR A 131 -0.04 -2.63 -5.10
N ILE A 132 0.33 -3.43 -6.10
CA ILE A 132 0.97 -2.92 -7.34
C ILE A 132 0.05 -1.91 -8.03
N ASN A 133 -1.25 -2.19 -8.06
CA ASN A 133 -2.22 -1.30 -8.69
C ASN A 133 -2.28 0.06 -7.99
N ASP A 134 -2.19 0.07 -6.65
CA ASP A 134 -2.12 1.33 -5.89
C ASP A 134 -0.92 2.18 -6.30
N ALA A 135 0.25 1.56 -6.42
CA ALA A 135 1.48 2.26 -6.83
C ALA A 135 1.37 2.85 -8.24
N ILE A 136 0.80 2.08 -9.19
CA ILE A 136 0.57 2.53 -10.56
C ILE A 136 -0.45 3.66 -10.61
N LEU A 137 -1.56 3.53 -9.89
CA LEU A 137 -2.60 4.56 -9.82
C LEU A 137 -2.05 5.86 -9.22
N LEU A 138 -1.26 5.77 -8.15
CA LEU A 138 -0.64 6.93 -7.54
C LEU A 138 0.31 7.63 -8.51
N ARG A 139 1.18 6.88 -9.21
CA ARG A 139 2.07 7.44 -10.24
C ARG A 139 1.30 8.18 -11.32
N ASN A 140 0.30 7.51 -11.89
CA ASN A 140 -0.51 8.10 -12.95
C ASN A 140 -1.22 9.36 -12.45
N ARG A 141 -1.72 9.35 -11.21
CA ARG A 141 -2.36 10.54 -10.61
C ARG A 141 -1.39 11.71 -10.46
N ILE A 142 -0.15 11.46 -10.06
CA ILE A 142 0.86 12.52 -9.95
C ILE A 142 1.13 13.13 -11.33
N ILE A 143 1.28 12.30 -12.37
CA ILE A 143 1.45 12.77 -13.75
C ILE A 143 0.25 13.60 -14.19
N ASP A 144 -0.98 13.12 -13.97
CA ASP A 144 -2.21 13.85 -14.29
C ASP A 144 -2.28 15.22 -13.60
N LEU A 145 -1.85 15.29 -12.33
CA LEU A 145 -1.81 16.55 -11.59
C LEU A 145 -0.81 17.54 -12.19
N MET A 146 0.35 17.05 -12.63
CA MET A 146 1.36 17.88 -13.32
C MET A 146 0.83 18.39 -14.66
N GLU A 147 0.19 17.53 -15.47
CA GLU A 147 -0.44 17.92 -16.74
C GLU A 147 -1.54 18.98 -16.54
N GLN A 148 -2.39 18.79 -15.53
CA GLN A 148 -3.43 19.76 -15.20
C GLN A 148 -2.82 21.10 -14.75
N ALA A 149 -1.81 21.06 -13.88
CA ALA A 149 -1.15 22.26 -13.36
C ALA A 149 -0.38 23.01 -14.46
N GLU A 150 0.20 22.32 -15.44
CA GLU A 150 0.88 22.94 -16.59
C GLU A 150 -0.06 23.84 -17.39
N ASN A 151 -1.32 23.39 -17.55
CA ASN A 151 -2.33 24.10 -18.34
C ASN A 151 -3.24 25.02 -17.52
N GLU A 152 -3.16 24.99 -16.17
CA GLU A 152 -4.03 25.79 -15.29
C GLU A 152 -3.54 27.24 -15.23
N THR A 153 -4.48 28.18 -15.43
CA THR A 153 -4.20 29.62 -15.43
C THR A 153 -4.55 30.31 -14.09
N ASP A 154 -5.46 29.72 -13.29
CA ASP A 154 -5.76 30.20 -11.95
C ASP A 154 -4.63 29.84 -10.99
N PRO A 155 -3.94 30.82 -10.39
CA PRO A 155 -2.81 30.56 -9.50
C PRO A 155 -3.19 29.76 -8.24
N ILE A 156 -4.44 29.89 -7.76
CA ILE A 156 -4.94 29.19 -6.57
C ILE A 156 -5.17 27.73 -6.91
N LEU A 157 -5.90 27.46 -8.00
CA LEU A 157 -6.14 26.09 -8.46
C LEU A 157 -4.82 25.39 -8.80
N ARG A 158 -3.94 26.05 -9.53
CA ARG A 158 -2.61 25.52 -9.85
C ARG A 158 -1.81 25.14 -8.60
N LYS A 159 -1.77 25.98 -7.59
CA LYS A 159 -1.10 25.70 -6.33
C LYS A 159 -1.68 24.48 -5.61
N ASN A 160 -2.99 24.28 -5.72
CA ASN A 160 -3.68 23.15 -5.11
C ASN A 160 -3.36 21.83 -5.84
N LEU A 161 -3.32 21.85 -7.17
CA LEU A 161 -2.92 20.70 -7.99
C LEU A 161 -1.49 20.25 -7.68
N LEU A 162 -0.61 21.18 -7.32
CA LEU A 162 0.80 20.94 -6.97
C LEU A 162 1.04 20.64 -5.49
N HIS A 163 0.00 20.21 -4.75
CA HIS A 163 0.16 19.84 -3.34
C HIS A 163 -0.20 18.36 -3.10
N VAL A 164 0.77 17.55 -2.73
CA VAL A 164 0.61 16.14 -2.38
C VAL A 164 0.72 15.97 -0.87
N ALA A 165 -0.26 15.30 -0.26
CA ALA A 165 -0.25 14.97 1.17
C ALA A 165 -0.07 13.45 1.35
N VAL A 166 0.93 13.06 2.13
CA VAL A 166 1.17 11.68 2.57
C VAL A 166 0.77 11.56 4.03
N VAL A 167 -0.13 10.63 4.35
CA VAL A 167 -0.67 10.45 5.70
C VAL A 167 -0.09 9.20 6.34
N GLY A 168 0.55 9.39 7.49
CA GLY A 168 1.25 8.37 8.26
C GLY A 168 2.77 8.50 8.19
N GLY A 169 3.40 8.73 9.33
CA GLY A 169 4.86 8.88 9.48
C GLY A 169 5.57 7.55 9.79
N GLY A 170 4.98 6.41 9.46
CA GLY A 170 5.62 5.11 9.49
C GLY A 170 6.59 4.90 8.33
N PHE A 171 7.13 3.69 8.17
CA PHE A 171 8.05 3.35 7.08
C PHE A 171 7.49 3.69 5.70
N ALA A 172 6.36 3.10 5.36
CA ALA A 172 5.76 3.29 4.04
C ALA A 172 5.51 4.76 3.72
N GLY A 173 5.00 5.55 4.68
CA GLY A 173 4.73 6.97 4.45
C GLY A 173 6.00 7.79 4.27
N VAL A 174 7.04 7.53 5.07
CA VAL A 174 8.34 8.20 4.96
C VAL A 174 9.00 7.91 3.61
N GLU A 175 9.03 6.64 3.20
CA GLU A 175 9.56 6.21 1.91
C GLU A 175 8.73 6.77 0.74
N THR A 176 7.39 6.67 0.82
CA THR A 176 6.50 7.21 -0.21
C THR A 176 6.69 8.72 -0.38
N ALA A 177 6.79 9.48 0.72
CA ALA A 177 7.03 10.93 0.64
C ALA A 177 8.37 11.26 -0.02
N GLY A 178 9.41 10.48 0.28
CA GLY A 178 10.73 10.62 -0.34
C GLY A 178 10.71 10.31 -1.84
N GLU A 179 10.15 9.17 -2.21
CA GLU A 179 10.07 8.70 -3.60
C GLU A 179 9.20 9.60 -4.49
N ILE A 180 8.04 10.06 -3.98
CA ILE A 180 7.20 11.04 -4.69
C ILE A 180 7.96 12.34 -4.90
N ASN A 181 8.73 12.80 -3.90
CA ASN A 181 9.51 14.02 -3.99
C ASN A 181 10.57 13.92 -5.10
N ASP A 182 11.26 12.79 -5.19
CA ASP A 182 12.27 12.56 -6.22
C ASP A 182 11.62 12.42 -7.60
N PHE A 183 10.56 11.63 -7.70
CA PHE A 183 9.82 11.49 -8.94
C PHE A 183 9.34 12.82 -9.51
N ILE A 184 8.75 13.68 -8.67
CA ILE A 184 8.32 15.01 -9.08
C ILE A 184 9.53 15.89 -9.48
N ALA A 185 10.67 15.76 -8.81
CA ALA A 185 11.87 16.49 -9.17
C ALA A 185 12.38 16.09 -10.57
N ASP A 186 12.35 14.78 -10.86
CA ASP A 186 12.79 14.23 -12.13
C ASP A 186 11.87 14.62 -13.31
N ILE A 187 10.54 14.58 -13.09
CA ILE A 187 9.59 14.90 -14.17
C ILE A 187 9.35 16.41 -14.35
N ALA A 188 9.66 17.25 -13.37
CA ALA A 188 9.39 18.70 -13.43
C ALA A 188 10.09 19.38 -14.60
N GLU A 189 11.20 18.86 -15.11
CA GLU A 189 11.91 19.40 -16.27
C GLU A 189 11.08 19.34 -17.58
N TYR A 190 10.08 18.43 -17.64
CA TYR A 190 9.18 18.29 -18.79
C TYR A 190 7.98 19.25 -18.74
N TYR A 191 7.82 20.02 -17.66
CA TYR A 191 6.72 20.96 -17.44
C TYR A 191 7.24 22.40 -17.29
N PRO A 192 7.48 23.12 -18.42
CA PRO A 192 8.19 24.40 -18.42
C PRO A 192 7.51 25.52 -17.62
N THR A 193 6.18 25.44 -17.42
CA THR A 193 5.47 26.46 -16.64
C THR A 193 5.46 26.16 -15.13
N ILE A 194 5.87 24.95 -14.72
CA ILE A 194 5.89 24.50 -13.34
C ILE A 194 7.26 24.71 -12.72
N ASN A 195 7.37 25.64 -11.77
CA ASN A 195 8.58 25.72 -10.96
C ASN A 195 8.53 24.63 -9.88
N ARG A 196 9.58 23.79 -9.80
CA ARG A 196 9.70 22.71 -8.79
C ARG A 196 9.46 23.20 -7.36
N HIS A 197 9.88 24.42 -7.03
CA HIS A 197 9.68 25.01 -5.70
C HIS A 197 8.21 25.31 -5.38
N ASN A 198 7.33 25.34 -6.37
CA ASN A 198 5.89 25.51 -6.17
C ASN A 198 5.19 24.20 -5.82
N VAL A 199 5.83 23.04 -6.08
CA VAL A 199 5.29 21.73 -5.71
C VAL A 199 5.54 21.48 -4.24
N LYS A 200 4.47 21.18 -3.50
CA LYS A 200 4.52 20.94 -2.06
C LYS A 200 4.24 19.48 -1.76
N ILE A 201 5.06 18.90 -0.91
CA ILE A 201 4.82 17.57 -0.34
C ILE A 201 4.73 17.72 1.16
N SER A 202 3.64 17.21 1.73
CA SER A 202 3.39 17.25 3.16
C SER A 202 3.31 15.82 3.71
N LEU A 203 4.10 15.51 4.75
CA LEU A 203 3.99 14.28 5.53
C LEU A 203 3.24 14.59 6.83
N ILE A 204 2.12 13.93 7.05
CA ILE A 204 1.21 14.19 8.16
C ILE A 204 1.26 12.99 9.11
N GLU A 205 1.58 13.24 10.37
CA GLU A 205 1.68 12.19 11.39
C GLU A 205 0.93 12.63 12.66
N ALA A 206 0.05 11.73 13.15
CA ALA A 206 -0.77 11.98 14.33
C ALA A 206 0.04 12.03 15.63
N THR A 207 1.21 11.40 15.64
CA THR A 207 2.08 11.28 16.82
C THR A 207 3.18 12.36 16.84
N PRO A 208 3.89 12.53 17.98
CA PRO A 208 4.94 13.56 18.11
C PRO A 208 6.19 13.34 17.25
N LYS A 209 6.35 12.15 16.64
CA LYS A 209 7.53 11.82 15.84
C LYS A 209 7.19 10.84 14.72
N ILE A 210 7.92 10.90 13.63
CA ILE A 210 7.89 9.86 12.60
C ILE A 210 8.67 8.62 13.06
N LEU A 211 8.47 7.47 12.40
CA LEU A 211 9.20 6.22 12.64
C LEU A 211 9.23 5.80 14.11
N ILE A 212 8.06 5.69 14.74
CA ILE A 212 7.91 5.44 16.19
C ILE A 212 8.70 4.21 16.68
N GLY A 213 8.83 3.17 15.85
CA GLY A 213 9.57 1.94 16.20
C GLY A 213 11.10 2.08 16.23
N PHE A 214 11.65 3.27 15.90
CA PHE A 214 13.09 3.52 15.80
C PHE A 214 13.66 4.34 16.94
N SER A 215 15.00 4.27 17.05
CA SER A 215 15.73 5.12 17.98
C SER A 215 15.43 6.60 17.69
N PRO A 216 15.34 7.46 18.73
CA PRO A 216 15.09 8.89 18.53
C PRO A 216 16.11 9.56 17.59
N LYS A 217 17.38 9.11 17.61
CA LYS A 217 18.46 9.61 16.76
C LYS A 217 18.18 9.32 15.27
N LEU A 218 17.73 8.11 14.95
CA LEU A 218 17.43 7.72 13.56
C LEU A 218 16.16 8.41 13.05
N ALA A 219 15.11 8.50 13.88
CA ALA A 219 13.88 9.22 13.54
C ALA A 219 14.16 10.71 13.28
N ALA A 220 15.00 11.36 14.12
CA ALA A 220 15.40 12.76 13.91
C ALA A 220 16.23 12.91 12.64
N PHE A 221 17.16 12.01 12.36
CA PHE A 221 17.95 12.02 11.12
C PHE A 221 17.04 11.92 9.88
N ALA A 222 16.11 10.95 9.85
CA ALA A 222 15.17 10.79 8.75
C ALA A 222 14.30 12.04 8.56
N LYS A 223 13.77 12.60 9.67
CA LYS A 223 13.01 13.85 9.64
C LYS A 223 13.80 14.98 9.01
N ASN A 224 15.04 15.21 9.45
CA ASN A 224 15.88 16.29 8.94
C ASN A 224 16.15 16.09 7.44
N LYS A 225 16.44 14.86 7.01
CA LYS A 225 16.65 14.56 5.58
C LYS A 225 15.43 14.85 4.72
N LEU A 226 14.22 14.55 5.20
CA LEU A 226 12.99 14.89 4.47
C LEU A 226 12.79 16.42 4.39
N VAL A 227 13.05 17.14 5.50
CA VAL A 227 12.95 18.61 5.54
C VAL A 227 13.99 19.24 4.62
N ASP A 228 15.24 18.77 4.63
CA ASP A 228 16.32 19.25 3.74
C ASP A 228 15.96 19.08 2.26
N ARG A 229 15.10 18.10 1.94
CA ARG A 229 14.57 17.83 0.60
C ARG A 229 13.29 18.62 0.26
N GLY A 230 12.87 19.53 1.16
CA GLY A 230 11.71 20.40 0.95
C GLY A 230 10.36 19.80 1.35
N ILE A 231 10.33 18.65 2.01
CA ILE A 231 9.09 18.01 2.50
C ILE A 231 8.67 18.68 3.81
N THR A 232 7.44 19.16 3.87
CA THR A 232 6.85 19.73 5.09
C THR A 232 6.32 18.61 5.98
N ILE A 233 6.70 18.59 7.25
CA ILE A 233 6.25 17.54 8.20
C ILE A 233 5.35 18.12 9.26
N PHE A 234 4.12 17.60 9.35
CA PHE A 234 3.14 17.93 10.37
C PHE A 234 3.11 16.80 11.41
N LEU A 235 3.58 17.07 12.62
CA LEU A 235 3.50 16.17 13.76
C LEU A 235 2.35 16.56 14.68
N ASN A 236 1.86 15.64 15.50
CA ASN A 236 0.68 15.83 16.33
C ASN A 236 -0.53 16.32 15.52
N ALA A 237 -0.64 15.88 14.29
CA ALA A 237 -1.66 16.29 13.34
C ALA A 237 -2.39 15.04 12.82
N ALA A 238 -3.61 14.81 13.28
CA ALA A 238 -4.44 13.72 12.83
C ALA A 238 -5.37 14.18 11.72
N VAL A 239 -5.47 13.40 10.65
CA VAL A 239 -6.50 13.59 9.62
C VAL A 239 -7.85 13.25 10.24
N THR A 240 -8.86 14.07 9.98
CA THR A 240 -10.24 13.86 10.44
C THR A 240 -11.23 13.71 9.30
N SER A 241 -10.95 14.24 8.12
CA SER A 241 -11.76 14.06 6.91
C SER A 241 -10.97 14.37 5.64
N TYR A 242 -11.42 13.83 4.52
CA TYR A 242 -10.95 14.16 3.18
C TYR A 242 -12.04 13.88 2.16
N ASP A 243 -12.60 14.91 1.56
CA ASP A 243 -13.72 14.79 0.59
C ASP A 243 -13.26 14.69 -0.87
N GLY A 244 -11.95 14.52 -1.10
CA GLY A 244 -11.33 14.53 -2.42
C GLY A 244 -10.79 15.89 -2.85
N LYS A 245 -11.13 16.97 -2.12
CA LYS A 245 -10.70 18.35 -2.37
C LYS A 245 -10.01 18.95 -1.16
N GLU A 246 -10.59 18.77 0.02
CA GLU A 246 -10.14 19.37 1.26
C GLU A 246 -9.74 18.30 2.27
N LEU A 247 -8.51 18.41 2.78
CA LEU A 247 -8.01 17.57 3.87
C LEU A 247 -8.08 18.35 5.18
N THR A 248 -8.89 17.86 6.13
CA THR A 248 -9.02 18.47 7.45
C THR A 248 -8.09 17.77 8.45
N LEU A 249 -7.34 18.58 9.19
CA LEU A 249 -6.46 18.11 10.26
C LEU A 249 -6.93 18.61 11.62
N LYS A 250 -6.82 17.75 12.63
CA LYS A 250 -6.97 18.10 14.04
C LYS A 250 -5.58 18.10 14.68
N SER A 251 -5.14 19.26 15.14
CA SER A 251 -3.90 19.40 15.93
C SER A 251 -4.23 19.51 17.42
N THR A 252 -3.34 19.00 18.29
CA THR A 252 -3.45 19.19 19.75
C THR A 252 -3.28 20.65 20.17
N SER A 253 -2.73 21.51 19.31
CA SER A 253 -2.46 22.92 19.61
C SER A 253 -3.38 23.92 18.90
N LYS A 254 -3.96 23.61 17.73
CA LYS A 254 -4.94 24.43 16.97
C LYS A 254 -5.59 23.59 15.89
N SER A 255 -6.91 23.78 15.62
CA SER A 255 -7.55 23.26 14.42
C SER A 255 -7.06 24.06 13.21
N ASN A 256 -6.17 23.48 12.42
CA ASN A 256 -5.76 24.05 11.16
C ASN A 256 -6.36 23.23 10.04
N THR A 257 -7.16 23.86 9.18
CA THR A 257 -7.61 23.30 7.92
C THR A 257 -6.49 23.50 6.90
N ILE A 258 -5.94 22.41 6.38
CA ILE A 258 -5.01 22.46 5.25
C ILE A 258 -5.83 22.10 4.02
N LEU A 259 -6.00 23.07 3.13
CA LEU A 259 -6.65 22.85 1.84
C LEU A 259 -5.67 22.08 0.92
N VAL A 260 -5.98 20.83 0.68
CA VAL A 260 -5.39 20.05 -0.41
C VAL A 260 -6.51 19.86 -1.41
N THR A 261 -6.57 20.73 -2.42
CA THR A 261 -7.66 20.68 -3.39
C THR A 261 -7.25 19.82 -4.58
N ASN A 262 -8.13 18.88 -4.94
CA ASN A 262 -8.19 18.28 -6.25
C ASN A 262 -9.30 18.97 -7.04
N SER A 263 -9.03 19.40 -8.27
CA SER A 263 -10.07 19.78 -9.22
C SER A 263 -10.98 18.58 -9.53
N ASP A 264 -12.26 18.86 -9.77
CA ASP A 264 -13.34 17.90 -9.99
C ASP A 264 -13.04 16.82 -11.04
N HIS A 265 -12.43 15.71 -10.63
CA HIS A 265 -12.51 14.46 -11.36
C HIS A 265 -12.72 13.32 -10.36
N LYS A 266 -13.94 12.77 -10.38
CA LYS A 266 -14.23 11.45 -9.80
C LYS A 266 -13.13 10.49 -10.25
N HIS A 267 -12.65 9.64 -9.35
CA HIS A 267 -11.86 8.46 -9.71
C HIS A 267 -12.40 7.89 -11.02
N PRO A 268 -11.62 7.80 -12.09
CA PRO A 268 -12.04 6.96 -13.18
C PRO A 268 -12.16 5.56 -12.56
N ASN A 269 -13.38 5.04 -12.50
CA ASN A 269 -13.62 3.63 -12.30
C ASN A 269 -12.93 2.94 -13.49
N TYR A 270 -11.66 2.59 -13.34
CA TYR A 270 -11.08 1.58 -14.18
C TYR A 270 -11.73 0.27 -13.75
N ASP A 271 -12.87 -0.02 -14.37
CA ASP A 271 -13.37 -1.38 -14.48
C ASP A 271 -12.24 -2.16 -15.16
N VAL A 272 -11.40 -2.78 -14.35
CA VAL A 272 -10.57 -3.86 -14.81
C VAL A 272 -11.56 -4.96 -15.15
N GLN A 273 -11.94 -5.01 -16.42
CA GLN A 273 -12.67 -6.15 -16.96
C GLN A 273 -11.85 -7.38 -16.62
N LYS A 274 -12.47 -8.25 -15.84
CA LYS A 274 -11.97 -9.54 -15.40
C LYS A 274 -11.63 -10.44 -16.58
#